data_5ada80381fb8403935827c8535ac1057
#
_entry.id   5ada80381fb8403935827c8535ac1057
#
_cell.length_a   1.000
_cell.length_b   1.000
_cell.length_c   1.000
_cell.angle_alpha   90.00
_cell.angle_beta   90.00
_cell.angle_gamma   90.00
#
_symmetry.space_group_name_H-M   'P 1'
#
loop_
_entity.id
_entity.type
_entity.pdbx_description
1 polymer ?
#
loop_
_entity_poly.entity_id
_entity_poly.type
_entity_poly.pdbx_seq_one_letter_code
_entity_poly.pdbx_strand_id
1 'polypeptide(L)'
;MFNPRFLALALLAVFALPALGATHETTYSNPCSELWPAVKEVIRNSENYKIVSTDDAKWTAFYDVKHKVHLSISGAVAQKTNQVTLMTQGTGCQMQVNSSFSGLTHDDQGDFVKRVNDALAKQQEAAKPAEAAKP
;
A
#
# COMPACT_ATOMS: atom_id res chain seq x y z
N MET A 1 30.69 -9.67 53.87
CA MET A 1 29.28 -9.25 54.02
C MET A 1 28.74 -9.03 52.61
N PHE A 2 28.10 -10.04 52.07
CA PHE A 2 27.44 -9.94 50.76
C PHE A 2 26.05 -9.35 50.98
N ASN A 3 25.77 -8.26 50.30
CA ASN A 3 24.48 -7.58 50.38
C ASN A 3 23.52 -8.20 49.32
N PRO A 4 22.50 -8.97 49.73
CA PRO A 4 21.66 -9.70 48.79
C PRO A 4 20.50 -8.83 48.31
N ARG A 5 20.78 -7.65 47.78
CA ARG A 5 19.76 -6.74 47.29
C ARG A 5 19.81 -6.45 45.81
N PHE A 6 20.51 -7.25 45.05
CA PHE A 6 20.46 -7.22 43.57
C PHE A 6 19.67 -8.42 43.04
N LEU A 7 18.48 -8.62 43.55
CA LEU A 7 17.58 -9.63 43.02
C LEU A 7 16.55 -8.96 42.12
N ALA A 8 16.69 -9.29 40.84
CA ALA A 8 15.60 -9.44 39.92
C ALA A 8 14.83 -8.19 39.54
N LEU A 9 15.40 -7.35 38.69
CA LEU A 9 14.62 -6.72 37.65
C LEU A 9 14.70 -7.64 36.40
N ALA A 10 13.87 -8.69 36.43
CA ALA A 10 13.53 -9.42 35.24
C ALA A 10 12.73 -8.46 34.37
N LEU A 11 13.40 -7.85 33.39
CA LEU A 11 12.76 -7.15 32.29
C LEU A 11 11.92 -8.18 31.56
N LEU A 12 10.63 -8.20 31.83
CA LEU A 12 9.64 -8.75 30.91
C LEU A 12 9.63 -7.82 29.69
N ALA A 13 10.52 -8.12 28.73
CA ALA A 13 10.38 -7.64 27.38
C ALA A 13 9.13 -8.31 26.81
N VAL A 14 7.98 -7.66 26.96
CA VAL A 14 6.78 -7.99 26.22
C VAL A 14 7.13 -7.69 24.77
N PHE A 15 7.55 -8.73 24.04
CA PHE A 15 7.57 -8.68 22.58
C PHE A 15 6.11 -8.51 22.15
N ALA A 16 5.70 -7.28 21.93
CA ALA A 16 4.53 -6.99 21.13
C ALA A 16 4.83 -7.54 19.74
N LEU A 17 4.36 -8.74 19.46
CA LEU A 17 4.35 -9.30 18.10
C LEU A 17 3.55 -8.31 17.25
N PRO A 18 4.15 -7.70 16.22
CA PRO A 18 3.37 -6.89 15.30
C PRO A 18 2.30 -7.79 14.70
N ALA A 19 1.06 -7.36 14.80
CA ALA A 19 -0.05 -8.03 14.11
C ALA A 19 0.36 -8.21 12.65
N LEU A 20 0.37 -9.44 12.18
CA LEU A 20 0.83 -9.87 10.87
C LEU A 20 -0.10 -9.37 9.75
N GLY A 21 -0.13 -8.04 9.53
CA GLY A 21 -0.53 -7.46 8.26
C GLY A 21 0.72 -7.39 7.38
N ALA A 22 0.69 -7.98 6.19
CA ALA A 22 1.80 -7.82 5.27
C ALA A 22 1.80 -6.40 4.73
N THR A 23 2.89 -5.65 4.94
CA THR A 23 3.13 -4.34 4.37
C THR A 23 4.11 -4.47 3.22
N HIS A 24 3.73 -3.97 2.05
CA HIS A 24 4.61 -3.89 0.89
C HIS A 24 5.07 -2.44 0.70
N GLU A 25 6.38 -2.24 0.67
CA GLU A 25 6.99 -0.93 0.50
C GLU A 25 7.66 -0.82 -0.87
N THR A 26 7.40 0.27 -1.57
CA THR A 26 8.02 0.58 -2.85
C THR A 26 8.50 2.01 -2.85
N THR A 27 9.76 2.24 -3.21
CA THR A 27 10.36 3.56 -3.29
C THR A 27 10.38 4.06 -4.74
N TYR A 28 9.98 5.32 -4.92
CA TYR A 28 9.95 6.01 -6.20
C TYR A 28 10.87 7.22 -6.17
N SER A 29 11.50 7.53 -7.30
CA SER A 29 12.25 8.77 -7.47
C SER A 29 11.34 9.99 -7.67
N ASN A 30 10.08 9.75 -8.06
CA ASN A 30 9.06 10.79 -8.23
C ASN A 30 8.59 11.32 -6.87
N PRO A 31 8.30 12.62 -6.74
CA PRO A 31 7.67 13.16 -5.54
C PRO A 31 6.27 12.56 -5.33
N CYS A 32 5.83 12.51 -4.08
CA CYS A 32 4.51 11.96 -3.75
C CYS A 32 3.35 12.70 -4.43
N SER A 33 3.52 14.00 -4.70
CA SER A 33 2.55 14.79 -5.44
C SER A 33 2.31 14.31 -6.89
N GLU A 34 3.31 13.70 -7.51
CA GLU A 34 3.18 13.09 -8.83
C GLU A 34 2.65 11.64 -8.76
N LEU A 35 3.01 10.92 -7.70
CA LEU A 35 2.58 9.55 -7.52
C LEU A 35 1.11 9.43 -7.10
N TRP A 36 0.62 10.38 -6.29
CA TRP A 36 -0.73 10.34 -5.75
C TRP A 36 -1.84 10.31 -6.81
N PRO A 37 -1.78 11.11 -7.90
CA PRO A 37 -2.73 10.98 -9.00
C PRO A 37 -2.77 9.59 -9.62
N ALA A 38 -1.63 8.94 -9.78
CA ALA A 38 -1.56 7.56 -10.29
C ALA A 38 -2.22 6.56 -9.35
N VAL A 39 -2.01 6.69 -8.05
CA VAL A 39 -2.70 5.88 -7.03
C VAL A 39 -4.21 6.08 -7.11
N LYS A 40 -4.68 7.32 -7.20
CA LYS A 40 -6.12 7.62 -7.31
C LYS A 40 -6.74 7.06 -8.59
N GLU A 41 -6.02 7.09 -9.69
CA GLU A 41 -6.48 6.49 -10.95
C GLU A 41 -6.70 4.99 -10.81
N VAL A 42 -5.76 4.30 -10.16
CA VAL A 42 -5.86 2.85 -9.96
C VAL A 42 -7.05 2.48 -9.08
N ILE A 43 -7.24 3.13 -7.93
CA ILE A 43 -8.34 2.80 -7.01
C ILE A 43 -9.74 3.19 -7.56
N ARG A 44 -9.80 4.10 -8.55
CA ARG A 44 -11.04 4.45 -9.25
C ARG A 44 -11.50 3.38 -10.24
N ASN A 45 -10.64 2.44 -10.57
CA ASN A 45 -11.03 1.34 -11.45
C ASN A 45 -12.03 0.42 -10.73
N SER A 46 -13.31 0.62 -10.99
CA SER A 46 -14.43 -0.08 -10.33
C SER A 46 -14.50 -1.57 -10.65
N GLU A 47 -13.78 -2.04 -11.66
CA GLU A 47 -13.68 -3.48 -11.95
C GLU A 47 -12.83 -4.21 -10.91
N ASN A 48 -11.80 -3.54 -10.41
CA ASN A 48 -10.82 -4.13 -9.50
C ASN A 48 -10.99 -3.71 -8.05
N TYR A 49 -11.44 -2.47 -7.81
CA TYR A 49 -11.43 -1.87 -6.49
C TYR A 49 -12.74 -1.16 -6.17
N LYS A 50 -13.04 -1.08 -4.87
CA LYS A 50 -14.09 -0.23 -4.31
C LYS A 50 -13.44 0.72 -3.32
N ILE A 51 -13.54 2.02 -3.58
CA ILE A 51 -13.03 3.06 -2.67
C ILE A 51 -13.88 3.07 -1.40
N VAL A 52 -13.22 3.00 -0.25
CA VAL A 52 -13.83 3.18 1.06
C VAL A 52 -13.67 4.63 1.51
N SER A 53 -12.44 5.16 1.47
CA SER A 53 -12.15 6.57 1.77
C SER A 53 -10.83 7.00 1.16
N THR A 54 -10.69 8.32 0.94
CA THR A 54 -9.44 8.95 0.50
C THR A 54 -9.18 10.20 1.32
N ASP A 55 -7.92 10.42 1.67
CA ASP A 55 -7.44 11.63 2.32
C ASP A 55 -6.29 12.21 1.48
N ASP A 56 -6.61 13.24 0.69
CA ASP A 56 -5.63 13.88 -0.19
C ASP A 56 -4.55 14.63 0.57
N ALA A 57 -4.86 15.14 1.76
CA ALA A 57 -3.89 15.87 2.59
C ALA A 57 -2.81 14.95 3.19
N LYS A 58 -3.18 13.70 3.45
CA LYS A 58 -2.29 12.68 4.01
C LYS A 58 -1.80 11.67 2.99
N TRP A 59 -2.23 11.80 1.73
CA TRP A 59 -1.96 10.82 0.67
C TRP A 59 -2.24 9.38 1.13
N THR A 60 -3.42 9.19 1.71
CA THR A 60 -3.85 7.88 2.21
C THR A 60 -5.20 7.52 1.62
N ALA A 61 -5.35 6.28 1.22
CA ALA A 61 -6.62 5.74 0.77
C ALA A 61 -6.88 4.36 1.36
N PHE A 62 -8.15 4.10 1.61
CA PHE A 62 -8.67 2.79 1.99
C PHE A 62 -9.55 2.27 0.86
N TYR A 63 -9.34 1.03 0.49
CA TYR A 63 -10.06 0.41 -0.61
C TYR A 63 -10.22 -1.09 -0.39
N ASP A 64 -11.31 -1.63 -0.92
CA ASP A 64 -11.56 -3.06 -0.97
C ASP A 64 -11.17 -3.60 -2.33
N VAL A 65 -10.54 -4.78 -2.36
CA VAL A 65 -10.24 -5.50 -3.60
C VAL A 65 -11.46 -6.32 -3.98
N LYS A 66 -11.95 -6.14 -5.21
CA LYS A 66 -13.00 -6.96 -5.77
C LYS A 66 -12.41 -8.26 -6.30
N HIS A 67 -12.59 -9.32 -5.54
CA HIS A 67 -12.27 -10.65 -6.03
C HIS A 67 -13.39 -11.15 -6.94
N LYS A 68 -13.06 -11.67 -8.12
CA LYS A 68 -13.98 -12.52 -8.85
C LYS A 68 -14.32 -13.71 -7.95
N VAL A 69 -15.60 -13.83 -7.62
CA VAL A 69 -16.12 -14.81 -6.67
C VAL A 69 -15.66 -16.21 -7.06
N HIS A 70 -14.62 -16.73 -6.42
CA HIS A 70 -14.49 -18.18 -6.31
C HIS A 70 -15.40 -18.60 -5.17
N LEU A 71 -16.34 -19.50 -5.46
CA LEU A 71 -17.19 -20.12 -4.47
C LEU A 71 -16.32 -20.73 -3.37
N SER A 72 -16.13 -19.97 -2.29
CA SER A 72 -15.59 -20.48 -1.05
C SER A 72 -16.72 -21.19 -0.34
N ILE A 73 -16.55 -22.47 -0.08
CA ILE A 73 -17.51 -23.34 0.61
C ILE A 73 -17.76 -22.91 2.06
N SER A 74 -17.01 -21.97 2.58
CA SER A 74 -17.21 -21.35 3.88
C SER A 74 -17.71 -19.91 3.73
N GLY A 75 -19.01 -19.70 3.80
CA GLY A 75 -19.77 -18.48 3.52
C GLY A 75 -19.46 -17.20 4.31
N ALA A 76 -18.22 -16.94 4.66
CA ALA A 76 -17.77 -15.70 5.26
C ALA A 76 -16.69 -15.06 4.38
N VAL A 77 -17.11 -14.31 3.35
CA VAL A 77 -16.22 -13.36 2.68
C VAL A 77 -16.02 -12.19 3.63
N ALA A 78 -15.00 -12.24 4.46
CA ALA A 78 -14.52 -11.06 5.16
C ALA A 78 -14.04 -10.06 4.11
N GLN A 79 -14.80 -8.99 3.88
CA GLN A 79 -14.35 -7.86 3.08
C GLN A 79 -13.11 -7.28 3.77
N LYS A 80 -11.98 -7.33 3.08
CA LYS A 80 -10.72 -6.90 3.64
C LYS A 80 -10.36 -5.56 3.00
N THR A 81 -10.42 -4.53 3.83
CA THR A 81 -10.03 -3.19 3.43
C THR A 81 -8.51 -3.08 3.45
N ASN A 82 -7.95 -2.72 2.31
CA ASN A 82 -6.54 -2.43 2.16
C ASN A 82 -6.29 -0.94 2.33
N GLN A 83 -5.07 -0.59 2.70
CA GLN A 83 -4.63 0.79 2.85
C GLN A 83 -3.41 1.05 1.97
N VAL A 84 -3.41 2.15 1.26
CA VAL A 84 -2.23 2.71 0.63
C VAL A 84 -1.90 4.05 1.26
N THR A 85 -0.62 4.26 1.57
CA THR A 85 -0.12 5.53 2.14
C THR A 85 1.16 5.92 1.43
N LEU A 86 1.28 7.20 1.06
CA LEU A 86 2.51 7.76 0.51
C LEU A 86 3.22 8.59 1.57
N MET A 87 4.53 8.43 1.64
CA MET A 87 5.40 9.17 2.55
C MET A 87 6.57 9.76 1.77
N THR A 88 6.82 11.05 1.96
CA THR A 88 7.97 11.73 1.35
C THR A 88 9.26 11.14 1.90
N GLN A 89 10.16 10.76 0.98
CA GLN A 89 11.52 10.33 1.29
C GLN A 89 12.52 11.14 0.48
N GLY A 90 13.18 12.12 1.12
CA GLY A 90 14.07 13.02 0.40
C GLY A 90 13.33 13.76 -0.71
N THR A 91 13.78 13.60 -1.95
CA THR A 91 13.11 14.14 -3.16
C THR A 91 12.11 13.18 -3.79
N GLY A 92 12.07 11.94 -3.31
CA GLY A 92 11.20 10.88 -3.81
C GLY A 92 10.02 10.59 -2.89
N CYS A 93 9.40 9.45 -3.13
CA CYS A 93 8.22 9.00 -2.40
C CYS A 93 8.31 7.50 -2.08
N GLN A 94 7.94 7.14 -0.87
CA GLN A 94 7.72 5.74 -0.49
C GLN A 94 6.22 5.46 -0.48
N MET A 95 5.80 4.45 -1.21
CA MET A 95 4.44 3.93 -1.16
C MET A 95 4.41 2.69 -0.27
N GLN A 96 3.54 2.70 0.72
CA GLN A 96 3.23 1.56 1.56
C GLN A 96 1.83 1.04 1.24
N VAL A 97 1.74 -0.24 0.92
CA VAL A 97 0.46 -0.93 0.72
C VAL A 97 0.28 -1.95 1.82
N ASN A 98 -0.72 -1.74 2.65
CA ASN A 98 -1.09 -2.62 3.74
C ASN A 98 -2.29 -3.46 3.31
N SER A 99 -2.12 -4.76 3.30
CA SER A 99 -3.18 -5.72 2.98
C SER A 99 -3.45 -6.59 4.19
N SER A 100 -4.70 -6.75 4.56
CA SER A 100 -5.11 -7.67 5.63
C SER A 100 -4.97 -9.14 5.23
N PHE A 101 -4.69 -9.42 3.96
CA PHE A 101 -4.52 -10.77 3.44
C PHE A 101 -3.56 -10.80 2.24
N SER A 102 -2.39 -11.38 2.45
CA SER A 102 -1.58 -11.88 1.35
C SER A 102 -1.72 -13.40 1.35
N GLY A 103 -2.64 -13.90 0.54
CA GLY A 103 -2.81 -15.34 0.33
C GLY A 103 -1.73 -15.87 -0.61
N LEU A 104 -1.39 -17.14 -0.45
CA LEU A 104 -0.45 -17.87 -1.32
C LEU A 104 -0.87 -17.91 -2.81
N THR A 105 -2.09 -17.51 -3.14
CA THR A 105 -2.67 -17.59 -4.48
C THR A 105 -2.88 -16.25 -5.16
N HIS A 106 -2.86 -15.13 -4.42
CA HIS A 106 -3.03 -13.79 -4.98
C HIS A 106 -2.13 -12.80 -4.26
N ASP A 107 -1.25 -12.17 -5.02
CA ASP A 107 -0.43 -11.04 -4.56
C ASP A 107 -1.14 -9.71 -4.86
N ASP A 108 -2.17 -9.40 -4.09
CA ASP A 108 -2.95 -8.17 -4.25
C ASP A 108 -2.10 -6.91 -4.11
N GLN A 109 -1.03 -6.97 -3.33
CA GLN A 109 -0.10 -5.85 -3.14
C GLN A 109 0.78 -5.66 -4.36
N GLY A 110 1.36 -6.72 -4.89
CA GLY A 110 2.18 -6.70 -6.10
C GLY A 110 1.36 -6.26 -7.32
N ASP A 111 0.15 -6.75 -7.46
CA ASP A 111 -0.78 -6.34 -8.51
C ASP A 111 -1.14 -4.86 -8.41
N PHE A 112 -1.38 -4.35 -7.21
CA PHE A 112 -1.64 -2.93 -6.97
C PHE A 112 -0.44 -2.07 -7.37
N VAL A 113 0.76 -2.42 -6.92
CA VAL A 113 2.01 -1.72 -7.26
C VAL A 113 2.23 -1.69 -8.76
N LYS A 114 2.03 -2.83 -9.43
CA LYS A 114 2.14 -2.91 -10.90
C LYS A 114 1.18 -1.96 -11.60
N ARG A 115 -0.09 -1.91 -11.16
CA ARG A 115 -1.09 -1.00 -11.74
C ARG A 115 -0.74 0.47 -11.52
N VAL A 116 -0.19 0.81 -10.34
CA VAL A 116 0.29 2.17 -10.05
C VAL A 116 1.46 2.52 -10.96
N ASN A 117 2.41 1.61 -11.15
CA ASN A 117 3.53 1.82 -12.08
C ASN A 117 3.06 2.05 -13.52
N ASP A 118 2.09 1.26 -13.98
CA ASP A 118 1.52 1.41 -15.32
C ASP A 118 0.79 2.76 -15.47
N ALA A 119 0.03 3.19 -14.45
CA ALA A 119 -0.65 4.48 -14.43
C ALA A 119 0.35 5.66 -14.42
N LEU A 120 1.40 5.55 -13.60
CA LEU A 120 2.45 6.56 -13.54
C LEU A 120 3.18 6.70 -14.88
N ALA A 121 3.52 5.59 -15.53
CA ALA A 121 4.13 5.59 -16.84
C ALA A 121 3.26 6.27 -17.91
N LYS A 122 1.96 6.00 -17.91
CA LYS A 122 0.99 6.67 -18.81
C LYS A 122 0.91 8.17 -18.56
N GLN A 123 0.91 8.59 -17.28
CA GLN A 123 0.88 10.01 -16.92
C GLN A 123 2.16 10.73 -17.38
N GLN A 124 3.31 10.10 -17.24
CA GLN A 124 4.59 10.65 -17.69
C GLN A 124 4.65 10.74 -19.21
N GLU A 125 4.13 9.75 -19.92
CA GLU A 125 4.04 9.76 -21.37
C GLU A 125 3.09 10.86 -21.88
N ALA A 126 1.94 11.03 -21.23
CA ALA A 126 0.98 12.08 -21.54
C ALA A 126 1.50 13.50 -21.22
N ALA A 127 2.33 13.65 -20.17
CA ALA A 127 2.96 14.91 -19.79
C ALA A 127 4.17 15.26 -20.65
N LYS A 128 4.72 14.30 -21.41
CA LYS A 128 5.79 14.55 -22.34
C LYS A 128 5.22 15.42 -23.46
N PRO A 129 5.77 16.66 -23.66
CA PRO A 129 5.28 17.47 -24.76
C PRO A 129 5.44 16.66 -26.04
N ALA A 130 4.39 16.59 -26.85
CA ALA A 130 4.51 16.08 -28.19
C ALA A 130 5.63 16.89 -28.84
N GLU A 131 6.78 16.26 -28.98
CA GLU A 131 7.87 16.86 -29.73
C GLU A 131 7.30 17.07 -31.12
N ALA A 132 6.92 18.32 -31.37
CA ALA A 132 6.28 18.69 -32.59
C ALA A 132 7.12 18.12 -33.72
N ALA A 133 6.54 17.21 -34.50
CA ALA A 133 7.17 16.70 -35.68
C ALA A 133 7.64 17.93 -36.47
N LYS A 134 8.94 18.14 -36.42
CA LYS A 134 9.56 19.27 -37.10
C LYS A 134 9.25 19.08 -38.59
N PRO A 135 8.58 20.02 -39.23
CA PRO A 135 8.31 19.89 -40.66
C PRO A 135 9.59 19.78 -41.46
#